data_a94dfe00783f69d755149edab116dd04
#
_entry.id   a94dfe00783f69d755149edab116dd04
#
_cell.length_a   1.000
_cell.length_b   1.000
_cell.length_c   1.000
_cell.angle_alpha   90.00
_cell.angle_beta   90.00
_cell.angle_gamma   90.00
#
_symmetry.space_group_name_H-M   'P 1'
#
loop_
_entity.id
_entity.type
_entity.pdbx_description
1 polymer ?
#
loop_
_entity_poly.entity_id
_entity_poly.type
_entity_poly.pdbx_seq_one_letter_code
_entity_poly.pdbx_strand_id
1 'polypeptide(L)'
;MAGKGVIVDFDFAVANGSEILFKTAKEFLKELDGIKLDESLEARYLAGNGYEDGFSRLFAVAKTKKTAPKAAREFAAAFARQLTDAVPKAVGPSAKNFIKALVEKGVKLVVATRADLEAVKSALAFVPEEQMAFYRETSDCYGACRWDTWLRAAHDAQIGRPLARALAGSGFSVRSALRAGLGTAAVVTPHVAYQDFGGANVILDELSGKTAKKFMEALRI
;
A
#
# COMPACT_ATOMS: atom_id res chain seq x y z
N MET A 1 2.16 28.46 6.30
CA MET A 1 1.01 27.93 5.51
C MET A 1 1.14 26.41 5.48
N ALA A 2 0.09 25.66 5.80
CA ALA A 2 0.11 24.21 5.69
C ALA A 2 0.32 23.83 4.21
N GLY A 3 1.41 23.13 3.91
CA GLY A 3 1.74 22.69 2.56
C GLY A 3 0.83 21.56 2.08
N LYS A 4 0.73 21.38 0.76
CA LYS A 4 0.08 20.20 0.16
C LYS A 4 0.89 18.95 0.50
N GLY A 5 0.22 17.85 0.76
CA GLY A 5 0.86 16.58 1.06
C GLY A 5 0.24 15.40 0.33
N VAL A 6 1.07 14.40 0.04
CA VAL A 6 0.67 13.13 -0.56
C VAL A 6 0.98 12.01 0.40
N ILE A 7 -0.07 11.29 0.81
CA ILE A 7 0.08 10.07 1.59
C ILE A 7 0.26 8.93 0.58
N VAL A 8 1.39 8.29 0.66
CA VAL A 8 1.79 7.21 -0.24
C VAL A 8 1.57 5.88 0.47
N ASP A 9 0.69 5.04 -0.06
CA ASP A 9 0.63 3.62 0.28
C ASP A 9 1.87 2.94 -0.31
N PHE A 10 3.01 3.08 0.40
CA PHE A 10 4.32 2.71 -0.12
C PHE A 10 4.38 1.23 -0.49
N ASP A 11 3.81 0.40 0.34
CA ASP A 11 3.85 -1.05 0.17
C ASP A 11 3.25 -1.46 -1.17
N PHE A 12 2.06 -0.93 -1.51
CA PHE A 12 1.33 -1.36 -2.70
C PHE A 12 1.56 -0.47 -3.91
N ALA A 13 1.76 0.84 -3.73
CA ALA A 13 1.97 1.76 -4.84
C ALA A 13 3.41 1.81 -5.34
N VAL A 14 4.41 1.55 -4.48
CA VAL A 14 5.82 1.67 -4.81
C VAL A 14 6.54 0.32 -4.78
N ALA A 15 6.32 -0.48 -3.74
CA ALA A 15 7.05 -1.72 -3.51
C ALA A 15 6.42 -2.97 -4.15
N ASN A 16 5.40 -2.80 -5.01
CA ASN A 16 4.66 -3.93 -5.62
C ASN A 16 4.15 -4.94 -4.58
N GLY A 17 3.70 -4.43 -3.45
CA GLY A 17 3.32 -5.22 -2.29
C GLY A 17 2.21 -6.24 -2.55
N SER A 18 1.36 -6.02 -3.55
CA SER A 18 0.31 -6.97 -3.91
C SER A 18 0.90 -8.31 -4.40
N GLU A 19 1.95 -8.27 -5.22
CA GLU A 19 2.64 -9.48 -5.67
C GLU A 19 3.39 -10.16 -4.52
N ILE A 20 4.07 -9.37 -3.67
CA ILE A 20 4.77 -9.88 -2.49
C ILE A 20 3.77 -10.53 -1.53
N LEU A 21 2.63 -9.89 -1.30
CA LEU A 21 1.57 -10.37 -0.42
C LEU A 21 1.03 -11.74 -0.89
N PHE A 22 0.73 -11.87 -2.20
CA PHE A 22 0.27 -13.12 -2.79
C PHE A 22 1.30 -14.24 -2.67
N LYS A 23 2.56 -13.95 -3.02
CA LYS A 23 3.65 -14.93 -2.91
C LYS A 23 3.84 -15.38 -1.46
N THR A 24 3.88 -14.43 -0.53
CA THR A 24 3.99 -14.72 0.91
C THR A 24 2.83 -15.58 1.39
N ALA A 25 1.59 -15.24 1.00
CA ALA A 25 0.40 -16.01 1.39
C ALA A 25 0.44 -17.43 0.82
N LYS A 26 0.86 -17.59 -0.43
CA LYS A 26 0.96 -18.89 -1.10
C LYS A 26 1.97 -19.79 -0.41
N GLU A 27 3.15 -19.29 -0.07
CA GLU A 27 4.19 -20.02 0.64
C GLU A 27 3.75 -20.36 2.07
N PHE A 28 3.28 -19.35 2.80
CA PHE A 28 2.80 -19.48 4.18
C PHE A 28 1.70 -20.55 4.33
N LEU A 29 0.68 -20.50 3.47
CA LEU A 29 -0.45 -21.44 3.52
C LEU A 29 -0.03 -22.84 3.11
N LYS A 30 0.90 -22.98 2.17
CA LYS A 30 1.47 -24.26 1.78
C LYS A 30 2.24 -24.92 2.95
N GLU A 31 3.05 -24.13 3.66
CA GLU A 31 3.81 -24.61 4.81
C GLU A 31 2.92 -24.89 6.02
N LEU A 32 1.90 -24.05 6.25
CA LEU A 32 1.02 -24.16 7.40
C LEU A 32 0.18 -25.45 7.39
N ASP A 33 -0.40 -25.82 6.26
CA ASP A 33 -1.32 -26.96 6.14
C ASP A 33 -1.47 -27.51 4.71
N GLY A 34 -0.46 -27.33 3.85
CA GLY A 34 -0.48 -27.80 2.47
C GLY A 34 -1.51 -27.13 1.57
N ILE A 35 -2.09 -26.00 1.99
CA ILE A 35 -3.12 -25.29 1.24
C ILE A 35 -2.50 -24.67 -0.01
N LYS A 36 -3.03 -25.02 -1.18
CA LYS A 36 -2.60 -24.47 -2.47
C LYS A 36 -3.41 -23.23 -2.78
N LEU A 37 -2.83 -22.05 -2.53
CA LEU A 37 -3.44 -20.76 -2.88
C LEU A 37 -3.23 -20.47 -4.36
N ASP A 38 -4.32 -20.14 -5.05
CA ASP A 38 -4.33 -19.54 -6.38
C ASP A 38 -4.98 -18.15 -6.35
N GLU A 39 -4.95 -17.43 -7.47
CA GLU A 39 -5.52 -16.07 -7.58
C GLU A 39 -7.03 -16.02 -7.32
N SER A 40 -7.77 -17.09 -7.66
CA SER A 40 -9.21 -17.16 -7.42
C SER A 40 -9.54 -17.29 -5.93
N LEU A 41 -8.80 -18.14 -5.22
CA LEU A 41 -8.96 -18.29 -3.77
C LEU A 41 -8.51 -17.02 -3.02
N GLU A 42 -7.41 -16.39 -3.46
CA GLU A 42 -6.97 -15.10 -2.93
C GLU A 42 -8.06 -14.04 -3.10
N ALA A 43 -8.53 -13.83 -4.33
CA ALA A 43 -9.54 -12.82 -4.64
C ALA A 43 -10.85 -13.04 -3.87
N ARG A 44 -11.24 -14.31 -3.68
CA ARG A 44 -12.51 -14.67 -3.05
C ARG A 44 -12.49 -14.58 -1.53
N TYR A 45 -11.40 -14.96 -0.90
CA TYR A 45 -11.35 -15.13 0.55
C TYR A 45 -10.42 -14.16 1.27
N LEU A 46 -9.32 -13.76 0.67
CA LEU A 46 -8.32 -12.93 1.32
C LEU A 46 -8.44 -11.46 0.93
N ALA A 47 -8.47 -11.17 -0.35
CA ALA A 47 -8.37 -9.80 -0.85
C ALA A 47 -9.42 -8.85 -0.26
N GLY A 48 -8.94 -7.75 0.33
CA GLY A 48 -9.76 -6.72 0.96
C GLY A 48 -10.34 -7.07 2.34
N ASN A 49 -10.10 -8.28 2.85
CA ASN A 49 -10.49 -8.67 4.20
C ASN A 49 -9.37 -8.42 5.21
N GLY A 50 -9.70 -8.38 6.52
CA GLY A 50 -8.69 -8.55 7.56
C GLY A 50 -8.03 -9.92 7.47
N TYR A 51 -6.78 -10.04 7.87
CA TYR A 51 -6.06 -11.33 7.80
C TYR A 51 -6.80 -12.44 8.54
N GLU A 52 -7.30 -12.15 9.74
CA GLU A 52 -8.04 -13.11 10.55
C GLU A 52 -9.33 -13.56 9.88
N ASP A 53 -10.13 -12.63 9.36
CA ASP A 53 -11.38 -12.93 8.67
C ASP A 53 -11.12 -13.71 7.38
N GLY A 54 -10.12 -13.29 6.60
CA GLY A 54 -9.73 -13.94 5.36
C GLY A 54 -9.29 -15.39 5.60
N PHE A 55 -8.39 -15.60 6.56
CA PHE A 55 -7.95 -16.95 6.92
C PHE A 55 -9.07 -17.80 7.53
N SER A 56 -9.96 -17.23 8.33
CA SER A 56 -11.10 -17.95 8.88
C SER A 56 -11.99 -18.56 7.77
N ARG A 57 -12.30 -17.75 6.76
CA ARG A 57 -13.09 -18.20 5.60
C ARG A 57 -12.34 -19.24 4.76
N LEU A 58 -11.06 -19.01 4.48
CA LEU A 58 -10.23 -19.93 3.71
C LEU A 58 -10.07 -21.27 4.44
N PHE A 59 -9.83 -21.25 5.75
CA PHE A 59 -9.66 -22.44 6.56
C PHE A 59 -10.94 -23.27 6.66
N ALA A 60 -12.10 -22.62 6.71
CA ALA A 60 -13.39 -23.31 6.67
C ALA A 60 -13.57 -24.10 5.37
N VAL A 61 -13.18 -23.52 4.23
CA VAL A 61 -13.25 -24.20 2.92
C VAL A 61 -12.20 -25.30 2.81
N ALA A 62 -10.98 -25.05 3.26
CA ALA A 62 -9.89 -26.01 3.26
C ALA A 62 -10.04 -27.13 4.32
N LYS A 63 -11.04 -27.01 5.22
CA LYS A 63 -11.29 -27.93 6.33
C LYS A 63 -10.07 -28.18 7.23
N THR A 64 -9.22 -27.15 7.41
CA THR A 64 -8.05 -27.25 8.29
C THR A 64 -8.44 -27.05 9.77
N LYS A 65 -7.62 -27.63 10.66
CA LYS A 65 -7.74 -27.44 12.13
C LYS A 65 -6.94 -26.25 12.64
N LYS A 66 -6.28 -25.49 11.76
CA LYS A 66 -5.48 -24.31 12.15
C LYS A 66 -6.40 -23.17 12.59
N THR A 67 -5.89 -22.32 13.45
CA THR A 67 -6.64 -21.18 14.00
C THR A 67 -6.27 -19.89 13.25
N ALA A 68 -7.27 -19.19 12.77
CA ALA A 68 -7.08 -17.96 11.99
C ALA A 68 -6.34 -16.84 12.75
N PRO A 69 -6.61 -16.57 14.06
CA PRO A 69 -5.91 -15.51 14.78
C PRO A 69 -4.39 -15.72 14.90
N LYS A 70 -3.96 -16.98 15.08
CA LYS A 70 -2.53 -17.33 15.12
C LYS A 70 -1.91 -17.16 13.74
N ALA A 71 -2.54 -17.72 12.71
CA ALA A 71 -2.07 -17.63 11.34
C ALA A 71 -2.00 -16.18 10.86
N ALA A 72 -2.97 -15.33 11.21
CA ALA A 72 -2.99 -13.91 10.87
C ALA A 72 -1.77 -13.15 11.41
N ARG A 73 -1.40 -13.38 12.68
CA ARG A 73 -0.22 -12.74 13.29
C ARG A 73 1.09 -13.22 12.67
N GLU A 74 1.23 -14.52 12.45
CA GLU A 74 2.43 -15.10 11.84
C GLU A 74 2.59 -14.62 10.39
N PHE A 75 1.49 -14.58 9.64
CA PHE A 75 1.46 -14.06 8.28
C PHE A 75 1.81 -12.57 8.20
N ALA A 76 1.24 -11.74 9.07
CA ALA A 76 1.55 -10.31 9.12
C ALA A 76 3.05 -10.06 9.33
N ALA A 77 3.68 -10.82 10.22
CA ALA A 77 5.11 -10.74 10.45
C ALA A 77 5.95 -11.23 9.25
N ALA A 78 5.50 -12.29 8.58
CA ALA A 78 6.16 -12.81 7.38
C ALA A 78 6.07 -11.78 6.22
N PHE A 79 4.89 -11.21 5.99
CA PHE A 79 4.68 -10.19 4.97
C PHE A 79 5.53 -8.93 5.23
N ALA A 80 5.56 -8.42 6.45
CA ALA A 80 6.37 -7.25 6.80
C ALA A 80 7.87 -7.49 6.54
N ARG A 81 8.38 -8.70 6.81
CA ARG A 81 9.76 -9.08 6.48
C ARG A 81 10.01 -9.09 4.98
N GLN A 82 9.13 -9.75 4.21
CA GLN A 82 9.27 -9.82 2.74
C GLN A 82 9.21 -8.42 2.09
N LEU A 83 8.35 -7.54 2.60
CA LEU A 83 8.34 -6.13 2.19
C LEU A 83 9.66 -5.45 2.48
N THR A 84 10.20 -5.60 3.70
CA THR A 84 11.47 -4.99 4.10
C THR A 84 12.60 -5.44 3.20
N ASP A 85 12.69 -6.72 2.88
CA ASP A 85 13.70 -7.30 1.98
C ASP A 85 13.56 -6.78 0.52
N ALA A 86 12.33 -6.42 0.12
CA ALA A 86 12.06 -5.89 -1.22
C ALA A 86 12.36 -4.38 -1.35
N VAL A 87 12.31 -3.62 -0.26
CA VAL A 87 12.45 -2.14 -0.25
C VAL A 87 13.67 -1.64 -1.02
N PRO A 88 14.89 -2.20 -0.89
CA PRO A 88 16.07 -1.69 -1.59
C PRO A 88 15.94 -1.71 -3.12
N LYS A 89 15.09 -2.59 -3.66
CA LYS A 89 14.83 -2.74 -5.10
C LYS A 89 13.55 -2.02 -5.55
N ALA A 90 12.69 -1.66 -4.62
CA ALA A 90 11.35 -1.11 -4.90
C ALA A 90 11.42 0.29 -5.51
N VAL A 91 12.36 1.13 -5.07
CA VAL A 91 12.51 2.50 -5.55
C VAL A 91 13.45 2.52 -6.76
N GLY A 92 12.98 1.96 -7.87
CA GLY A 92 13.70 2.00 -9.15
C GLY A 92 13.74 3.40 -9.77
N PRO A 93 14.48 3.59 -10.89
CA PRO A 93 14.69 4.90 -11.52
C PRO A 93 13.37 5.64 -11.84
N SER A 94 12.36 4.94 -12.33
CA SER A 94 11.05 5.53 -12.68
C SER A 94 10.31 6.06 -11.45
N ALA A 95 10.16 5.24 -10.40
CA ALA A 95 9.53 5.66 -9.15
C ALA A 95 10.31 6.81 -8.48
N LYS A 96 11.65 6.76 -8.53
CA LYS A 96 12.51 7.84 -8.05
C LYS A 96 12.24 9.16 -8.77
N ASN A 97 12.09 9.12 -10.10
CA ASN A 97 11.76 10.31 -10.89
C ASN A 97 10.36 10.84 -10.58
N PHE A 98 9.37 9.97 -10.35
CA PHE A 98 8.05 10.36 -9.89
C PHE A 98 8.11 11.11 -8.55
N ILE A 99 8.78 10.52 -7.57
CA ILE A 99 8.90 11.10 -6.22
C ILE A 99 9.65 12.44 -6.27
N LYS A 100 10.78 12.52 -7.01
CA LYS A 100 11.53 13.76 -7.19
C LYS A 100 10.66 14.89 -7.77
N ALA A 101 9.85 14.59 -8.77
CA ALA A 101 8.97 15.59 -9.38
C ALA A 101 7.94 16.15 -8.39
N LEU A 102 7.45 15.36 -7.44
CA LEU A 102 6.58 15.84 -6.36
C LEU A 102 7.34 16.74 -5.37
N VAL A 103 8.53 16.30 -4.95
CA VAL A 103 9.40 17.00 -4.01
C VAL A 103 9.83 18.36 -4.56
N GLU A 104 10.21 18.46 -5.83
CA GLU A 104 10.56 19.70 -6.54
C GLU A 104 9.41 20.72 -6.57
N LYS A 105 8.17 20.26 -6.43
CA LYS A 105 6.98 21.11 -6.30
C LYS A 105 6.64 21.48 -4.85
N GLY A 106 7.51 21.15 -3.89
CA GLY A 106 7.29 21.42 -2.48
C GLY A 106 6.21 20.55 -1.83
N VAL A 107 5.88 19.40 -2.44
CA VAL A 107 4.89 18.47 -1.90
C VAL A 107 5.53 17.66 -0.77
N LYS A 108 4.91 17.69 0.42
CA LYS A 108 5.30 16.83 1.53
C LYS A 108 4.85 15.38 1.28
N LEU A 109 5.77 14.44 1.37
CA LEU A 109 5.47 13.01 1.25
C LEU A 109 5.21 12.42 2.63
N VAL A 110 4.11 11.69 2.78
CA VAL A 110 3.81 10.90 3.97
C VAL A 110 3.82 9.43 3.58
N VAL A 111 4.83 8.72 3.99
CA VAL A 111 5.07 7.33 3.58
C VAL A 111 4.41 6.39 4.59
N ALA A 112 3.30 5.77 4.19
CA ALA A 112 2.64 4.74 4.98
C ALA A 112 3.17 3.36 4.57
N THR A 113 3.73 2.60 5.53
CA THR A 113 4.38 1.31 5.25
C THR A 113 4.33 0.33 6.42
N ARG A 114 4.30 -0.97 6.13
CA ARG A 114 4.50 -2.08 7.07
C ARG A 114 5.95 -2.54 7.13
N ALA A 115 6.76 -2.17 6.13
CA ALA A 115 8.18 -2.46 6.10
C ALA A 115 8.95 -1.77 7.23
N ASP A 116 10.16 -2.19 7.48
CA ASP A 116 11.04 -1.52 8.42
C ASP A 116 11.30 -0.07 7.99
N LEU A 117 11.15 0.87 8.93
CA LEU A 117 11.24 2.30 8.61
C LEU A 117 12.64 2.73 8.21
N GLU A 118 13.69 2.15 8.76
CA GLU A 118 15.08 2.50 8.42
C GLU A 118 15.41 2.02 7.01
N ALA A 119 14.90 0.85 6.60
CA ALA A 119 15.05 0.38 5.23
C ALA A 119 14.35 1.33 4.25
N VAL A 120 13.14 1.80 4.56
CA VAL A 120 12.40 2.74 3.70
C VAL A 120 13.06 4.12 3.67
N LYS A 121 13.53 4.64 4.79
CA LYS A 121 14.31 5.89 4.86
C LYS A 121 15.56 5.81 4.00
N SER A 122 16.30 4.71 4.11
CA SER A 122 17.49 4.48 3.28
C SER A 122 17.17 4.49 1.79
N ALA A 123 16.09 3.83 1.36
CA ALA A 123 15.65 3.80 -0.03
C ALA A 123 15.19 5.18 -0.55
N LEU A 124 14.71 6.05 0.34
CA LEU A 124 14.22 7.40 0.04
C LEU A 124 15.21 8.51 0.45
N ALA A 125 16.49 8.19 0.75
CA ALA A 125 17.50 9.14 1.19
C ALA A 125 17.80 10.32 0.22
N PHE A 126 17.26 10.24 -1.01
CA PHE A 126 17.31 11.34 -1.97
C PHE A 126 16.21 12.40 -1.79
N VAL A 127 15.26 12.19 -0.87
CA VAL A 127 14.20 13.14 -0.51
C VAL A 127 14.64 13.90 0.74
N PRO A 128 14.55 15.25 0.77
CA PRO A 128 14.86 16.04 1.97
C PRO A 128 13.99 15.62 3.17
N GLU A 129 14.60 15.53 4.35
CA GLU A 129 13.90 15.08 5.57
C GLU A 129 12.69 15.96 5.92
N GLU A 130 12.80 17.26 5.74
CA GLU A 130 11.73 18.23 6.02
C GLU A 130 10.51 18.05 5.10
N GLN A 131 10.69 17.37 3.97
CA GLN A 131 9.63 17.05 3.03
C GLN A 131 9.11 15.61 3.18
N MET A 132 9.59 14.87 4.17
CA MET A 132 9.11 13.52 4.47
C MET A 132 8.48 13.43 5.85
N ALA A 133 7.50 12.54 5.94
CA ALA A 133 7.00 12.00 7.19
C ALA A 133 6.73 10.50 7.00
N PHE A 134 6.83 9.74 8.06
CA PHE A 134 6.60 8.30 8.02
C PHE A 134 5.44 7.93 8.94
N TYR A 135 4.61 7.02 8.47
CA TYR A 135 3.54 6.43 9.25
C TYR A 135 3.66 4.92 9.22
N ARG A 136 3.82 4.30 10.38
CA ARG A 136 3.87 2.85 10.46
C ARG A 136 2.46 2.28 10.33
N GLU A 137 2.19 1.62 9.23
CA GLU A 137 0.93 0.92 9.01
C GLU A 137 0.91 -0.38 9.83
N THR A 138 -0.06 -0.49 10.71
CA THR A 138 -0.22 -1.65 11.61
C THR A 138 -1.50 -2.42 11.35
N SER A 139 -2.26 -2.04 10.32
CA SER A 139 -3.50 -2.74 9.99
C SER A 139 -3.21 -4.13 9.43
N ASP A 140 -4.11 -5.04 9.74
CA ASP A 140 -4.11 -6.43 9.29
C ASP A 140 -4.98 -6.65 8.03
N CYS A 141 -5.20 -5.62 7.23
CA CYS A 141 -5.95 -5.68 5.98
C CYS A 141 -5.12 -6.27 4.84
N TYR A 142 -5.63 -7.32 4.21
CA TYR A 142 -5.02 -7.94 3.04
C TYR A 142 -5.17 -7.05 1.80
N GLY A 143 -4.05 -6.52 1.33
CA GLY A 143 -4.01 -5.72 0.10
C GLY A 143 -4.51 -4.28 0.22
N ALA A 144 -4.64 -3.73 1.45
CA ALA A 144 -5.12 -2.35 1.62
C ALA A 144 -4.59 -1.67 2.87
N CYS A 145 -4.44 -0.35 2.81
CA CYS A 145 -4.45 0.51 3.98
C CYS A 145 -5.89 0.69 4.48
N ARG A 146 -6.09 0.79 5.80
CA ARG A 146 -7.39 1.14 6.38
C ARG A 146 -7.70 2.61 6.14
N TRP A 147 -9.00 2.96 6.16
CA TRP A 147 -9.42 4.35 5.95
C TRP A 147 -8.89 5.32 7.02
N ASP A 148 -8.74 4.86 8.26
CA ASP A 148 -8.20 5.66 9.37
C ASP A 148 -6.68 5.85 9.27
N THR A 149 -5.95 4.95 8.62
CA THR A 149 -4.52 5.13 8.30
C THR A 149 -4.28 6.41 7.54
N TRP A 150 -5.08 6.68 6.51
CA TRP A 150 -4.96 7.90 5.70
C TRP A 150 -5.14 9.17 6.53
N LEU A 151 -6.14 9.18 7.43
CA LEU A 151 -6.42 10.33 8.26
C LEU A 151 -5.36 10.54 9.34
N ARG A 152 -4.91 9.46 9.98
CA ARG A 152 -3.85 9.51 11.00
C ARG A 152 -2.53 9.96 10.40
N ALA A 153 -2.15 9.40 9.27
CA ALA A 153 -0.92 9.77 8.56
C ALA A 153 -0.93 11.26 8.16
N ALA A 154 -2.07 11.79 7.69
CA ALA A 154 -2.22 13.23 7.41
C ALA A 154 -2.11 14.07 8.68
N HIS A 155 -2.79 13.66 9.76
CA HIS A 155 -2.77 14.36 11.04
C HIS A 155 -1.35 14.41 11.64
N ASP A 156 -0.67 13.27 11.72
CA ASP A 156 0.67 13.17 12.30
C ASP A 156 1.70 13.97 11.50
N ALA A 157 1.51 14.05 10.18
CA ALA A 157 2.31 14.90 9.31
C ALA A 157 1.91 16.38 9.29
N GLN A 158 0.89 16.76 10.09
CA GLN A 158 0.34 18.12 10.15
C GLN A 158 -0.18 18.65 8.80
N ILE A 159 -0.75 17.77 8.00
CA ILE A 159 -1.36 18.12 6.71
C ILE A 159 -2.87 18.21 6.90
N GLY A 160 -3.44 19.38 6.66
CA GLY A 160 -4.90 19.54 6.69
C GLY A 160 -5.58 18.66 5.62
N ARG A 161 -6.68 18.01 5.99
CA ARG A 161 -7.43 17.09 5.08
C ARG A 161 -7.71 17.67 3.68
N PRO A 162 -8.10 18.95 3.50
CA PRO A 162 -8.33 19.51 2.17
C PRO A 162 -7.07 19.59 1.30
N LEU A 163 -5.88 19.52 1.91
CA LEU A 163 -4.58 19.58 1.24
C LEU A 163 -3.90 18.21 1.12
N ALA A 164 -4.48 17.19 1.72
CA ALA A 164 -3.98 15.81 1.65
C ALA A 164 -4.50 15.10 0.38
N ARG A 165 -3.64 14.34 -0.26
CA ARG A 165 -3.95 13.46 -1.39
C ARG A 165 -3.44 12.07 -1.10
N ALA A 166 -4.04 11.07 -1.73
CA ALA A 166 -3.64 9.68 -1.58
C ALA A 166 -3.05 9.12 -2.89
N LEU A 167 -1.97 8.37 -2.77
CA LEU A 167 -1.43 7.51 -3.82
C LEU A 167 -1.57 6.07 -3.37
N ALA A 168 -2.49 5.33 -3.98
CA ALA A 168 -2.90 3.99 -3.61
C ALA A 168 -2.45 2.95 -4.64
N GLY A 169 -2.07 1.76 -4.21
CA GLY A 169 -1.58 0.68 -5.08
C GLY A 169 -2.53 -0.52 -5.21
N SER A 170 -3.78 -0.39 -4.74
CA SER A 170 -4.82 -1.41 -4.91
C SER A 170 -6.21 -0.77 -4.95
N GLY A 171 -7.19 -1.45 -5.54
CA GLY A 171 -8.58 -0.99 -5.54
C GLY A 171 -9.18 -0.89 -4.13
N PHE A 172 -8.71 -1.74 -3.22
CA PHE A 172 -9.11 -1.67 -1.81
C PHE A 172 -8.53 -0.44 -1.10
N SER A 173 -7.26 -0.10 -1.35
CA SER A 173 -6.64 1.14 -0.86
C SER A 173 -7.32 2.38 -1.44
N VAL A 174 -7.69 2.37 -2.73
CA VAL A 174 -8.48 3.45 -3.35
C VAL A 174 -9.79 3.67 -2.62
N ARG A 175 -10.59 2.62 -2.42
CA ARG A 175 -11.86 2.73 -1.69
C ARG A 175 -11.67 3.26 -0.26
N SER A 176 -10.63 2.82 0.44
CA SER A 176 -10.35 3.29 1.79
C SER A 176 -9.93 4.77 1.82
N ALA A 177 -9.14 5.25 0.87
CA ALA A 177 -8.74 6.64 0.72
C ALA A 177 -9.93 7.56 0.36
N LEU A 178 -10.79 7.11 -0.55
CA LEU A 178 -12.04 7.80 -0.89
C LEU A 178 -12.98 7.88 0.31
N ARG A 179 -13.09 6.80 1.11
CA ARG A 179 -13.86 6.79 2.36
C ARG A 179 -13.29 7.77 3.39
N ALA A 180 -11.99 7.99 3.41
CA ALA A 180 -11.34 9.04 4.19
C ALA A 180 -11.60 10.45 3.62
N GLY A 181 -12.20 10.57 2.43
CA GLY A 181 -12.52 11.82 1.75
C GLY A 181 -11.31 12.48 1.10
N LEU A 182 -10.33 11.70 0.66
CA LEU A 182 -9.13 12.21 0.01
C LEU A 182 -9.26 12.14 -1.51
N GLY A 183 -8.73 13.15 -2.21
CA GLY A 183 -8.45 13.05 -3.63
C GLY A 183 -7.39 11.95 -3.84
N THR A 184 -7.71 10.97 -4.70
CA THR A 184 -6.96 9.70 -4.78
C THR A 184 -6.49 9.42 -6.19
N ALA A 185 -5.21 9.06 -6.33
CA ALA A 185 -4.65 8.43 -7.50
C ALA A 185 -4.39 6.95 -7.23
N ALA A 186 -4.57 6.13 -8.26
CA ALA A 186 -4.25 4.71 -8.22
C ALA A 186 -3.03 4.40 -9.10
N VAL A 187 -2.17 3.49 -8.61
CA VAL A 187 -1.16 2.81 -9.42
C VAL A 187 -1.62 1.39 -9.64
N VAL A 188 -1.80 0.99 -10.89
CA VAL A 188 -2.31 -0.34 -11.23
C VAL A 188 -1.18 -1.21 -11.74
N THR A 189 -0.87 -2.26 -10.98
CA THR A 189 0.07 -3.32 -11.38
C THR A 189 -0.71 -4.50 -11.96
N PRO A 190 -0.08 -5.38 -12.75
CA PRO A 190 -0.76 -6.54 -13.34
C PRO A 190 -1.49 -7.42 -12.33
N HIS A 191 -0.91 -7.60 -11.13
CA HIS A 191 -1.50 -8.46 -10.09
C HIS A 191 -2.82 -7.92 -9.52
N VAL A 192 -3.05 -6.62 -9.57
CA VAL A 192 -4.29 -5.98 -9.06
C VAL A 192 -5.22 -5.48 -10.16
N ALA A 193 -4.90 -5.71 -11.42
CA ALA A 193 -5.65 -5.19 -12.57
C ALA A 193 -7.13 -5.65 -12.60
N TYR A 194 -7.45 -6.75 -11.93
CA TYR A 194 -8.84 -7.25 -11.79
C TYR A 194 -9.67 -6.48 -10.76
N GLN A 195 -9.05 -5.64 -9.93
CA GLN A 195 -9.74 -4.90 -8.87
C GLN A 195 -10.45 -3.66 -9.43
N ASP A 196 -11.45 -3.20 -8.68
CA ASP A 196 -12.17 -1.97 -9.00
C ASP A 196 -11.42 -0.74 -8.46
N PHE A 197 -11.05 0.16 -9.35
CA PHE A 197 -10.42 1.45 -9.08
C PHE A 197 -11.38 2.64 -9.26
N GLY A 198 -12.67 2.37 -9.35
CA GLY A 198 -13.70 3.40 -9.50
C GLY A 198 -13.63 4.47 -8.43
N GLY A 199 -13.83 5.73 -8.83
CA GLY A 199 -13.73 6.91 -7.98
C GLY A 199 -12.33 7.50 -7.83
N ALA A 200 -11.26 6.83 -8.29
CA ALA A 200 -9.94 7.45 -8.35
C ALA A 200 -9.96 8.64 -9.33
N ASN A 201 -9.35 9.76 -8.94
CA ASN A 201 -9.23 10.95 -9.79
C ASN A 201 -8.36 10.69 -11.02
N VAL A 202 -7.39 9.78 -10.89
CA VAL A 202 -6.50 9.35 -11.96
C VAL A 202 -6.00 7.93 -11.70
N ILE A 203 -5.86 7.17 -12.79
CA ILE A 203 -5.23 5.85 -12.79
C ILE A 203 -3.91 5.98 -13.55
N LEU A 204 -2.85 5.44 -12.95
CA LEU A 204 -1.48 5.44 -13.46
C LEU A 204 -1.06 4.00 -13.69
N ASP A 205 -0.47 3.73 -14.86
CA ASP A 205 0.04 2.40 -15.20
C ASP A 205 1.43 2.16 -14.59
N GLU A 206 2.13 3.26 -14.26
CA GLU A 206 3.46 3.24 -13.65
C GLU A 206 3.73 4.52 -12.87
N LEU A 207 4.75 4.50 -12.03
CA LEU A 207 5.33 5.71 -11.43
C LEU A 207 6.52 6.18 -12.27
N SER A 208 6.39 7.34 -12.93
CA SER A 208 7.45 7.95 -13.73
C SER A 208 7.35 9.48 -13.69
N GLY A 209 8.38 10.19 -14.14
CA GLY A 209 8.31 11.67 -14.23
C GLY A 209 7.14 12.17 -15.11
N LYS A 210 6.77 11.43 -16.15
CA LYS A 210 5.61 11.73 -17.00
C LYS A 210 4.29 11.57 -16.24
N THR A 211 4.14 10.49 -15.50
CA THR A 211 2.91 10.23 -14.74
C THR A 211 2.81 11.12 -13.50
N ALA A 212 3.92 11.63 -12.96
CA ALA A 212 3.92 12.62 -11.90
C ALA A 212 3.19 13.92 -12.31
N LYS A 213 3.40 14.39 -13.55
CA LYS A 213 2.68 15.54 -14.07
C LYS A 213 1.18 15.27 -14.14
N LYS A 214 0.76 14.15 -14.74
CA LYS A 214 -0.64 13.71 -14.79
C LYS A 214 -1.27 13.60 -13.40
N PHE A 215 -0.54 13.07 -12.43
CA PHE A 215 -0.94 12.97 -11.04
C PHE A 215 -1.21 14.34 -10.42
N MET A 216 -0.26 15.27 -10.53
CA MET A 216 -0.36 16.62 -9.96
C MET A 216 -1.52 17.41 -10.57
N GLU A 217 -1.70 17.35 -11.89
CA GLU A 217 -2.80 18.00 -12.59
C GLU A 217 -4.17 17.48 -12.13
N ALA A 218 -4.35 16.15 -12.08
CA ALA A 218 -5.60 15.52 -11.69
C ALA A 218 -6.00 15.80 -10.23
N LEU A 219 -5.01 15.91 -9.33
CA LEU A 219 -5.23 16.15 -7.91
C LEU A 219 -5.08 17.62 -7.51
N ARG A 220 -4.82 18.51 -8.46
CA ARG A 220 -4.65 19.96 -8.25
C ARG A 220 -3.56 20.28 -7.23
N ILE A 221 -2.44 19.59 -7.34
CA ILE A 221 -1.25 19.78 -6.50
C ILE A 221 -0.35 20.91 -7.07
#